data_787dc65dcdd939ac829636ae22999d20
#
_entry.id   787dc65dcdd939ac829636ae22999d20
#
_cell.length_a   1.000
_cell.length_b   1.000
_cell.length_c   1.000
_cell.angle_alpha   90.00
_cell.angle_beta   90.00
_cell.angle_gamma   90.00
#
_symmetry.space_group_name_H-M   'P 1'
#
loop_
_entity.id
_entity.type
_entity.pdbx_description
1 polymer ?
#
loop_
_entity_poly.entity_id
_entity_poly.type
_entity_poly.pdbx_seq_one_letter_code
_entity_poly.pdbx_strand_id
1 'polypeptide(L)'
;MQPGLSPSAGLTPSSLPDDAIEVGRILDAWGVKGWVKILPHSTDPEALFAAKSWYLQAPDAKFRPGFTLFSGTVTLSVDEAKVHSDTVVAKFLGLDDRNAAEALRGARIFLPRSSFPAASKDEYYWVDLIGLKVVNREGVDLGLVRDLMATGPHSVLCVEYTAQLEDGTSATAERMIPFVSIYVDAVDIAGKCITVDWQPDY
;
A
#
# COMPACT_ATOMS: atom_id res chain seq x y z
N MET A 1 -7.38 -38.41 21.59
CA MET A 1 -8.27 -37.33 21.14
C MET A 1 -7.59 -36.03 21.53
N GLN A 2 -6.77 -35.45 20.65
CA GLN A 2 -6.14 -34.15 20.89
C GLN A 2 -7.14 -33.05 20.55
N PRO A 3 -7.30 -32.01 21.39
CA PRO A 3 -8.13 -30.88 21.03
C PRO A 3 -7.47 -30.15 19.85
N GLY A 4 -8.17 -30.17 18.70
CA GLY A 4 -7.75 -29.37 17.56
C GLY A 4 -7.67 -27.91 17.96
N LEU A 5 -6.49 -27.32 17.83
CA LEU A 5 -6.28 -25.89 17.95
C LEU A 5 -7.24 -25.18 16.97
N SER A 6 -8.13 -24.37 17.54
CA SER A 6 -9.01 -23.54 16.72
C SER A 6 -8.18 -22.67 15.80
N PRO A 7 -8.49 -22.58 14.48
CA PRO A 7 -7.75 -21.76 13.52
C PRO A 7 -7.79 -20.25 13.81
N SER A 8 -8.46 -19.83 14.86
CA SER A 8 -8.57 -18.45 15.34
C SER A 8 -7.55 -18.07 16.43
N ALA A 9 -6.60 -18.96 16.77
CA ALA A 9 -5.55 -18.65 17.74
C ALA A 9 -4.70 -17.46 17.23
N GLY A 10 -4.65 -16.39 18.01
CA GLY A 10 -3.93 -15.16 17.69
C GLY A 10 -4.73 -14.06 16.99
N LEU A 11 -5.92 -14.38 16.42
CA LEU A 11 -6.79 -13.37 15.80
C LEU A 11 -7.57 -12.62 16.86
N THR A 12 -7.37 -11.30 16.95
CA THR A 12 -8.10 -10.44 17.88
C THR A 12 -9.03 -9.50 17.08
N PRO A 13 -10.37 -9.55 17.30
CA PRO A 13 -11.29 -8.60 16.68
C PRO A 13 -10.88 -7.15 16.97
N SER A 14 -10.95 -6.29 15.97
CA SER A 14 -10.52 -4.89 16.07
C SER A 14 -11.31 -4.02 15.10
N SER A 15 -11.16 -2.70 15.24
CA SER A 15 -11.57 -1.72 14.22
C SER A 15 -10.37 -1.31 13.39
N LEU A 16 -10.62 -1.03 12.12
CA LEU A 16 -9.58 -0.46 11.25
C LEU A 16 -9.30 0.99 11.69
N PRO A 17 -8.04 1.40 11.88
CA PRO A 17 -7.69 2.79 12.13
C PRO A 17 -8.16 3.71 10.98
N ASP A 18 -8.47 4.98 11.30
CA ASP A 18 -8.94 5.95 10.30
C ASP A 18 -7.86 6.28 9.24
N ASP A 19 -6.58 6.17 9.62
CA ASP A 19 -5.42 6.37 8.74
C ASP A 19 -4.87 5.06 8.15
N ALA A 20 -5.65 3.97 8.17
CA ALA A 20 -5.18 2.67 7.70
C ALA A 20 -4.97 2.62 6.19
N ILE A 21 -3.81 2.13 5.79
CA ILE A 21 -3.40 1.93 4.40
C ILE A 21 -3.29 0.43 4.12
N GLU A 22 -3.86 -0.03 3.00
CA GLU A 22 -3.63 -1.40 2.52
C GLU A 22 -2.20 -1.52 1.98
N VAL A 23 -1.38 -2.35 2.62
CA VAL A 23 0.05 -2.49 2.32
C VAL A 23 0.41 -3.80 1.63
N GLY A 24 -0.53 -4.72 1.52
CA GLY A 24 -0.30 -6.00 0.85
C GLY A 24 -1.39 -7.03 1.08
N ARG A 25 -1.15 -8.23 0.55
CA ARG A 25 -2.06 -9.37 0.67
C ARG A 25 -1.32 -10.65 0.99
N ILE A 26 -1.94 -11.51 1.78
CA ILE A 26 -1.42 -12.86 2.04
C ILE A 26 -1.69 -13.73 0.82
N LEU A 27 -0.62 -14.22 0.20
CA LEU A 27 -0.69 -15.10 -0.98
C LEU A 27 -0.99 -16.53 -0.60
N ASP A 28 -0.22 -17.08 0.35
CA ASP A 28 -0.31 -18.49 0.75
C ASP A 28 0.51 -18.73 2.03
N ALA A 29 0.45 -19.97 2.57
CA ALA A 29 1.38 -20.44 3.57
C ALA A 29 2.79 -20.60 2.97
N TRP A 30 3.81 -20.31 3.78
CA TRP A 30 5.21 -20.52 3.44
C TRP A 30 5.84 -21.55 4.38
N GLY A 31 6.19 -22.72 3.85
CA GLY A 31 6.70 -23.83 4.65
C GLY A 31 5.62 -24.50 5.53
N VAL A 32 6.03 -25.09 6.65
CA VAL A 32 5.14 -25.89 7.52
C VAL A 32 4.95 -25.31 8.93
N LYS A 33 5.69 -24.26 9.28
CA LYS A 33 5.76 -23.70 10.64
C LYS A 33 4.85 -22.47 10.84
N GLY A 34 3.74 -22.34 10.07
CA GLY A 34 2.80 -21.25 10.21
C GLY A 34 3.26 -19.89 9.65
N TRP A 35 4.29 -19.87 8.80
CA TRP A 35 4.66 -18.68 8.05
C TRP A 35 3.70 -18.42 6.91
N VAL A 36 3.50 -17.16 6.58
CA VAL A 36 2.74 -16.71 5.40
C VAL A 36 3.64 -16.01 4.42
N LYS A 37 3.30 -16.14 3.12
CA LYS A 37 3.90 -15.40 2.02
C LYS A 37 2.99 -14.23 1.67
N ILE A 38 3.54 -13.04 1.50
CA ILE A 38 2.83 -11.79 1.31
C ILE A 38 3.28 -11.14 0.01
N LEU A 39 2.32 -10.67 -0.77
CA LEU A 39 2.56 -9.74 -1.87
C LEU A 39 2.44 -8.32 -1.32
N PRO A 40 3.54 -7.58 -1.15
CA PRO A 40 3.47 -6.19 -0.76
C PRO A 40 2.96 -5.34 -1.95
N HIS A 41 2.29 -4.22 -1.66
CA HIS A 41 1.89 -3.24 -2.68
C HIS A 41 3.03 -2.28 -3.04
N SER A 42 4.02 -2.14 -2.16
CA SER A 42 5.21 -1.33 -2.40
C SER A 42 6.41 -2.21 -2.76
N THR A 43 7.29 -1.71 -3.61
CA THR A 43 8.62 -2.31 -3.87
C THR A 43 9.53 -2.19 -2.66
N ASP A 44 9.27 -1.24 -1.77
CA ASP A 44 9.95 -1.07 -0.49
C ASP A 44 8.96 -1.25 0.66
N PRO A 45 8.86 -2.45 1.24
CA PRO A 45 7.87 -2.81 2.25
C PRO A 45 8.30 -2.53 3.69
N GLU A 46 9.10 -1.48 3.95
CA GLU A 46 9.64 -1.17 5.29
C GLU A 46 8.55 -1.04 6.36
N ALA A 47 7.37 -0.54 6.00
CA ALA A 47 6.24 -0.43 6.93
C ALA A 47 5.83 -1.80 7.51
N LEU A 48 5.91 -2.88 6.72
CA LEU A 48 5.62 -4.24 7.19
C LEU A 48 6.62 -4.71 8.25
N PHE A 49 7.88 -4.27 8.18
CA PHE A 49 8.90 -4.68 9.15
C PHE A 49 8.88 -3.84 10.43
N ALA A 50 8.47 -2.57 10.32
CA ALA A 50 8.39 -1.66 11.46
C ALA A 50 7.19 -1.96 12.37
N ALA A 51 6.08 -2.43 11.82
CA ALA A 51 4.84 -2.66 12.56
C ALA A 51 4.86 -4.01 13.30
N LYS A 52 4.61 -3.96 14.62
CA LYS A 52 4.54 -5.15 15.48
C LYS A 52 3.20 -5.89 15.41
N SER A 53 2.16 -5.24 14.90
CA SER A 53 0.84 -5.82 14.73
C SER A 53 0.25 -5.35 13.41
N TRP A 54 -0.41 -6.27 12.70
CA TRP A 54 -1.06 -5.96 11.44
C TRP A 54 -2.56 -6.12 11.56
N TYR A 55 -3.29 -5.23 10.90
CA TYR A 55 -4.74 -5.33 10.75
C TYR A 55 -5.04 -6.13 9.49
N LEU A 56 -5.91 -7.12 9.62
CA LEU A 56 -6.34 -7.96 8.50
C LEU A 56 -7.81 -7.77 8.23
N GLN A 57 -8.18 -7.68 6.97
CA GLN A 57 -9.54 -7.79 6.49
C GLN A 57 -9.71 -9.00 5.59
N ALA A 58 -10.91 -9.55 5.57
CA ALA A 58 -11.27 -10.66 4.70
C ALA A 58 -10.96 -10.30 3.24
N PRO A 59 -10.57 -11.28 2.41
CA PRO A 59 -10.44 -11.07 0.98
C PRO A 59 -11.78 -10.65 0.38
N ASP A 60 -11.73 -9.93 -0.76
CA ASP A 60 -12.93 -9.67 -1.53
C ASP A 60 -13.57 -11.01 -1.95
N ALA A 61 -14.88 -11.14 -1.75
CA ALA A 61 -15.64 -12.34 -2.08
C ALA A 61 -15.51 -12.76 -3.55
N LYS A 62 -15.18 -11.83 -4.46
CA LYS A 62 -14.89 -12.11 -5.87
C LYS A 62 -13.62 -12.94 -6.06
N PHE A 63 -12.62 -12.75 -5.21
CA PHE A 63 -11.34 -13.44 -5.29
C PHE A 63 -11.28 -14.71 -4.44
N ARG A 64 -12.01 -14.75 -3.33
CA ARG A 64 -12.10 -15.92 -2.45
C ARG A 64 -13.52 -16.09 -1.91
N PRO A 65 -14.43 -16.64 -2.69
CA PRO A 65 -15.76 -17.00 -2.18
C PRO A 65 -15.63 -18.05 -1.06
N GLY A 66 -16.41 -17.90 -0.01
CA GLY A 66 -16.42 -18.87 1.10
C GLY A 66 -15.32 -18.69 2.15
N PHE A 67 -14.63 -17.54 2.20
CA PHE A 67 -13.77 -17.21 3.32
C PHE A 67 -14.61 -17.03 4.60
N THR A 68 -14.30 -17.81 5.65
CA THR A 68 -15.08 -17.86 6.89
C THR A 68 -14.24 -17.77 8.15
N LEU A 69 -12.92 -17.59 8.03
CA LEU A 69 -12.01 -17.59 9.18
C LEU A 69 -12.30 -16.44 10.16
N PHE A 70 -12.63 -15.28 9.64
CA PHE A 70 -13.09 -14.11 10.41
C PHE A 70 -13.95 -13.21 9.52
N SER A 71 -14.71 -12.33 10.18
CA SER A 71 -15.47 -11.24 9.55
C SER A 71 -15.02 -9.91 10.13
N GLY A 72 -15.16 -8.82 9.36
CA GLY A 72 -14.69 -7.49 9.77
C GLY A 72 -13.16 -7.38 9.78
N THR A 73 -12.65 -6.65 10.74
CA THR A 73 -11.20 -6.42 10.93
C THR A 73 -10.70 -7.19 12.14
N VAL A 74 -9.57 -7.85 11.99
CA VAL A 74 -8.84 -8.51 13.08
C VAL A 74 -7.40 -8.03 13.12
N THR A 75 -6.74 -8.16 14.27
CA THR A 75 -5.31 -7.92 14.43
C THR A 75 -4.56 -9.21 14.68
N LEU A 76 -3.34 -9.28 14.18
CA LEU A 76 -2.34 -10.31 14.47
C LEU A 76 -1.03 -9.65 14.88
N SER A 77 -0.43 -10.17 15.95
CA SER A 77 0.92 -9.77 16.35
C SER A 77 1.97 -10.47 15.50
N VAL A 78 2.91 -9.70 14.98
CA VAL A 78 4.01 -10.19 14.16
C VAL A 78 5.17 -10.63 15.05
N ASP A 79 5.63 -11.86 14.88
CA ASP A 79 6.81 -12.40 15.52
C ASP A 79 8.06 -12.07 14.71
N GLU A 80 8.05 -12.38 13.41
CA GLU A 80 9.13 -12.09 12.48
C GLU A 80 8.57 -11.77 11.09
N ALA A 81 9.20 -10.83 10.40
CA ALA A 81 8.93 -10.54 8.99
C ALA A 81 10.25 -10.26 8.26
N LYS A 82 10.39 -10.77 7.03
CA LYS A 82 11.61 -10.59 6.21
C LYS A 82 11.32 -10.66 4.73
N VAL A 83 12.21 -10.07 3.95
CA VAL A 83 12.19 -10.16 2.48
C VAL A 83 12.51 -11.58 2.04
N HIS A 84 11.78 -12.07 1.05
CA HIS A 84 12.06 -13.33 0.36
C HIS A 84 11.81 -13.15 -1.15
N SER A 85 12.88 -12.91 -1.91
CA SER A 85 12.80 -12.50 -3.33
C SER A 85 11.91 -11.25 -3.49
N ASP A 86 10.91 -11.29 -4.34
CA ASP A 86 9.98 -10.18 -4.61
C ASP A 86 8.78 -10.14 -3.64
N THR A 87 8.84 -10.92 -2.56
CA THR A 87 7.77 -11.07 -1.58
C THR A 87 8.29 -10.89 -0.16
N VAL A 88 7.37 -10.72 0.77
CA VAL A 88 7.65 -10.74 2.20
C VAL A 88 7.15 -12.06 2.77
N VAL A 89 7.89 -12.66 3.69
CA VAL A 89 7.42 -13.77 4.51
C VAL A 89 7.33 -13.31 5.96
N ALA A 90 6.25 -13.69 6.64
CA ALA A 90 6.02 -13.32 8.02
C ALA A 90 5.51 -14.49 8.85
N LYS A 91 5.87 -14.46 10.13
CA LYS A 91 5.38 -15.34 11.18
C LYS A 91 4.54 -14.52 12.16
N PHE A 92 3.39 -15.04 12.51
CA PHE A 92 2.51 -14.43 13.51
C PHE A 92 2.55 -15.25 14.80
N LEU A 93 2.40 -14.57 15.93
CA LEU A 93 2.25 -15.21 17.22
C LEU A 93 0.95 -16.02 17.27
N GLY A 94 1.05 -17.27 17.70
CA GLY A 94 -0.09 -18.18 17.81
C GLY A 94 -0.52 -18.88 16.52
N LEU A 95 0.18 -18.65 15.39
CA LEU A 95 0.02 -19.40 14.15
C LEU A 95 1.22 -20.33 13.94
N ASP A 96 1.12 -21.58 14.34
CA ASP A 96 2.28 -22.49 14.42
C ASP A 96 2.27 -23.63 13.40
N ASP A 97 1.23 -23.71 12.58
CA ASP A 97 1.10 -24.75 11.56
C ASP A 97 0.66 -24.19 10.20
N ARG A 98 0.87 -25.01 9.17
CA ARG A 98 0.57 -24.68 7.79
C ARG A 98 -0.92 -24.40 7.55
N ASN A 99 -1.81 -25.17 8.17
CA ASN A 99 -3.25 -25.05 7.91
C ASN A 99 -3.78 -23.71 8.42
N ALA A 100 -3.28 -23.25 9.60
CA ALA A 100 -3.61 -21.94 10.13
C ALA A 100 -3.13 -20.81 9.20
N ALA A 101 -1.92 -20.94 8.64
CA ALA A 101 -1.39 -19.99 7.66
C ALA A 101 -2.18 -20.01 6.34
N GLU A 102 -2.54 -21.17 5.80
CA GLU A 102 -3.35 -21.31 4.59
C GLU A 102 -4.77 -20.74 4.77
N ALA A 103 -5.32 -20.83 5.96
CA ALA A 103 -6.63 -20.25 6.27
C ALA A 103 -6.65 -18.72 6.08
N LEU A 104 -5.51 -18.03 6.26
CA LEU A 104 -5.35 -16.58 6.04
C LEU A 104 -5.20 -16.18 4.57
N ARG A 105 -5.05 -17.13 3.66
CA ARG A 105 -4.83 -16.84 2.23
C ARG A 105 -5.85 -15.85 1.69
N GLY A 106 -5.37 -14.85 0.96
CA GLY A 106 -6.17 -13.79 0.35
C GLY A 106 -6.52 -12.64 1.30
N ALA A 107 -6.27 -12.76 2.61
CA ALA A 107 -6.52 -11.66 3.54
C ALA A 107 -5.69 -10.42 3.15
N ARG A 108 -6.32 -9.26 3.25
CA ARG A 108 -5.71 -7.95 2.98
C ARG A 108 -5.06 -7.44 4.26
N ILE A 109 -3.89 -6.84 4.13
CA ILE A 109 -3.09 -6.35 5.25
C ILE A 109 -3.14 -4.83 5.26
N PHE A 110 -3.47 -4.26 6.42
CA PHE A 110 -3.53 -2.82 6.63
C PHE A 110 -2.61 -2.42 7.78
N LEU A 111 -1.99 -1.25 7.62
CA LEU A 111 -1.21 -0.61 8.68
C LEU A 111 -1.64 0.86 8.82
N PRO A 112 -1.65 1.42 10.05
CA PRO A 112 -1.83 2.85 10.23
C PRO A 112 -0.72 3.61 9.51
N ARG A 113 -1.06 4.67 8.75
CA ARG A 113 -0.05 5.53 8.11
C ARG A 113 0.92 6.11 9.15
N SER A 114 0.42 6.41 10.33
CA SER A 114 1.20 6.90 11.48
C SER A 114 2.27 5.91 11.97
N SER A 115 2.15 4.61 11.66
CA SER A 115 3.14 3.57 12.03
C SER A 115 4.25 3.38 10.99
N PHE A 116 4.18 4.04 9.84
CA PHE A 116 5.21 3.93 8.82
C PHE A 116 6.49 4.61 9.32
N PRO A 117 7.68 4.06 9.04
CA PRO A 117 8.94 4.74 9.28
C PRO A 117 8.94 6.13 8.64
N ALA A 118 9.66 7.08 9.22
CA ALA A 118 9.89 8.34 8.54
C ALA A 118 10.66 8.09 7.25
N ALA A 119 10.14 8.59 6.14
CA ALA A 119 10.86 8.53 4.86
C ALA A 119 12.19 9.28 4.98
N SER A 120 13.22 8.80 4.30
CA SER A 120 14.50 9.50 4.23
C SER A 120 14.32 10.86 3.55
N LYS A 121 15.31 11.76 3.69
CA LYS A 121 15.28 13.04 3.01
C LYS A 121 15.18 12.80 1.50
N ASP A 122 14.20 13.42 0.86
CA ASP A 122 13.88 13.28 -0.57
C ASP A 122 13.27 11.91 -0.98
N GLU A 123 12.90 11.06 -0.01
CA GLU A 123 12.09 9.86 -0.21
C GLU A 123 10.65 10.11 0.25
N TYR A 124 9.68 9.62 -0.52
CA TYR A 124 8.26 9.81 -0.23
C TYR A 124 7.50 8.50 -0.41
N TYR A 125 6.58 8.21 0.49
CA TYR A 125 5.62 7.14 0.26
C TYR A 125 4.61 7.56 -0.80
N TRP A 126 4.32 6.71 -1.76
CA TRP A 126 3.37 7.00 -2.83
C TRP A 126 2.01 7.46 -2.30
N VAL A 127 1.56 6.84 -1.21
CA VAL A 127 0.31 7.20 -0.54
C VAL A 127 0.26 8.66 -0.08
N ASP A 128 1.40 9.27 0.23
CA ASP A 128 1.49 10.66 0.63
C ASP A 128 1.46 11.62 -0.56
N LEU A 129 1.84 11.15 -1.74
CA LEU A 129 1.87 11.94 -2.97
C LEU A 129 0.53 11.93 -3.71
N ILE A 130 -0.24 10.84 -3.58
CA ILE A 130 -1.55 10.73 -4.23
C ILE A 130 -2.50 11.79 -3.65
N GLY A 131 -3.18 12.53 -4.55
CA GLY A 131 -4.08 13.62 -4.21
C GLY A 131 -3.41 14.97 -3.99
N LEU A 132 -2.07 15.06 -4.09
CA LEU A 132 -1.39 16.35 -4.07
C LEU A 132 -1.62 17.11 -5.37
N LYS A 133 -1.74 18.42 -5.25
CA LYS A 133 -1.80 19.34 -6.38
C LYS A 133 -0.41 19.46 -7.01
N VAL A 134 -0.34 19.45 -8.33
CA VAL A 134 0.91 19.69 -9.06
C VAL A 134 0.86 21.05 -9.73
N VAL A 135 1.87 21.87 -9.47
CA VAL A 135 2.04 23.20 -10.08
C VAL A 135 3.41 23.32 -10.72
N ASN A 136 3.52 24.09 -11.80
CA ASN A 136 4.82 24.40 -12.36
C ASN A 136 5.50 25.58 -11.64
N ARG A 137 6.74 25.92 -12.05
CA ARG A 137 7.51 27.05 -11.49
C ARG A 137 6.81 28.40 -11.65
N GLU A 138 5.92 28.54 -12.63
CA GLU A 138 5.15 29.76 -12.91
C GLU A 138 3.83 29.80 -12.11
N GLY A 139 3.55 28.75 -11.29
CA GLY A 139 2.32 28.63 -10.50
C GLY A 139 1.11 28.13 -11.30
N VAL A 140 1.32 27.65 -12.54
CA VAL A 140 0.26 27.07 -13.34
C VAL A 140 -0.15 25.72 -12.78
N ASP A 141 -1.45 25.51 -12.64
CA ASP A 141 -2.04 24.25 -12.18
C ASP A 141 -1.91 23.18 -13.28
N LEU A 142 -1.21 22.11 -12.96
CA LEU A 142 -1.01 20.96 -13.85
C LEU A 142 -1.97 19.79 -13.55
N GLY A 143 -2.71 19.83 -12.43
CA GLY A 143 -3.66 18.82 -12.02
C GLY A 143 -3.34 18.20 -10.65
N LEU A 144 -3.90 17.02 -10.40
CA LEU A 144 -3.76 16.26 -9.16
C LEU A 144 -3.05 14.94 -9.42
N VAL A 145 -2.17 14.53 -8.52
CA VAL A 145 -1.58 13.19 -8.56
C VAL A 145 -2.68 12.16 -8.32
N ARG A 146 -3.00 11.37 -9.33
CA ARG A 146 -3.97 10.28 -9.25
C ARG A 146 -3.32 8.98 -8.82
N ASP A 147 -2.13 8.69 -9.35
CA ASP A 147 -1.39 7.45 -9.12
C ASP A 147 0.10 7.67 -9.38
N LEU A 148 0.91 6.67 -9.06
CA LEU A 148 2.31 6.61 -9.45
C LEU A 148 2.60 5.27 -10.14
N MET A 149 3.53 5.29 -11.08
CA MET A 149 4.01 4.09 -11.76
C MET A 149 5.51 3.91 -11.54
N ALA A 150 5.92 2.68 -11.27
CA ALA A 150 7.33 2.31 -11.29
C ALA A 150 7.74 1.99 -12.75
N THR A 151 8.71 2.74 -13.28
CA THR A 151 9.26 2.55 -14.63
C THR A 151 10.74 2.15 -14.57
N GLY A 152 11.06 1.13 -13.76
CA GLY A 152 12.43 0.71 -13.47
C GLY A 152 13.02 1.51 -12.31
N PRO A 153 14.15 2.24 -12.51
CA PRO A 153 14.85 2.92 -11.41
C PRO A 153 14.14 4.17 -10.89
N HIS A 154 13.11 4.66 -11.58
CA HIS A 154 12.40 5.89 -11.24
C HIS A 154 10.89 5.67 -11.20
N SER A 155 10.21 6.48 -10.39
CA SER A 155 8.76 6.58 -10.39
C SER A 155 8.30 7.68 -11.33
N VAL A 156 7.05 7.58 -11.81
CA VAL A 156 6.38 8.58 -12.63
C VAL A 156 5.08 8.97 -11.95
N LEU A 157 4.84 10.27 -11.78
CA LEU A 157 3.57 10.81 -11.33
C LEU A 157 2.56 10.73 -12.47
N CYS A 158 1.42 10.09 -12.22
CA CYS A 158 0.26 10.13 -13.09
C CYS A 158 -0.64 11.29 -12.63
N VAL A 159 -0.59 12.40 -13.36
CA VAL A 159 -1.28 13.64 -12.97
C VAL A 159 -2.53 13.82 -13.81
N GLU A 160 -3.68 13.74 -13.17
CA GLU A 160 -4.99 13.94 -13.82
C GLU A 160 -5.33 15.42 -13.88
N TYR A 161 -5.79 15.91 -15.04
CA TYR A 161 -6.24 17.28 -15.25
C TYR A 161 -7.44 17.36 -16.20
N THR A 162 -8.12 18.49 -16.21
CA THR A 162 -9.21 18.76 -17.13
C THR A 162 -8.68 19.47 -18.37
N ALA A 163 -8.73 18.80 -19.52
CA ALA A 163 -8.39 19.37 -20.80
C ALA A 163 -9.62 20.03 -21.44
N GLN A 164 -9.45 21.21 -22.03
CA GLN A 164 -10.47 21.84 -22.89
C GLN A 164 -10.31 21.32 -24.33
N LEU A 165 -11.36 20.80 -24.89
CA LEU A 165 -11.38 20.33 -26.29
C LEU A 165 -11.77 21.46 -27.25
N GLU A 166 -11.43 21.30 -28.52
CA GLU A 166 -11.71 22.31 -29.58
C GLU A 166 -13.19 22.58 -29.76
N ASP A 167 -14.07 21.63 -29.42
CA ASP A 167 -15.52 21.77 -29.47
C ASP A 167 -16.13 22.49 -28.26
N GLY A 168 -15.30 22.98 -27.33
CA GLY A 168 -15.70 23.64 -26.10
C GLY A 168 -16.13 22.71 -24.97
N THR A 169 -16.08 21.40 -25.18
CA THR A 169 -16.29 20.41 -24.10
C THR A 169 -15.02 20.18 -23.29
N SER A 170 -15.17 19.61 -22.09
CA SER A 170 -14.03 19.27 -21.22
C SER A 170 -13.87 17.75 -21.14
N ALA A 171 -12.65 17.28 -21.17
CA ALA A 171 -12.31 15.87 -20.97
C ALA A 171 -11.26 15.71 -19.86
N THR A 172 -11.35 14.61 -19.13
CA THR A 172 -10.29 14.22 -18.22
C THR A 172 -9.11 13.68 -19.03
N ALA A 173 -7.94 14.23 -18.81
CA ALA A 173 -6.68 13.82 -19.42
C ALA A 173 -5.65 13.55 -18.33
N GLU A 174 -4.57 12.85 -18.70
CA GLU A 174 -3.50 12.47 -17.82
C GLU A 174 -2.16 12.88 -18.42
N ARG A 175 -1.26 13.35 -17.58
CA ARG A 175 0.13 13.61 -17.94
C ARG A 175 1.09 12.82 -17.04
N MET A 176 2.17 12.38 -17.64
CA MET A 176 3.18 11.56 -16.99
C MET A 176 4.41 12.41 -16.68
N ILE A 177 4.66 12.70 -15.41
CA ILE A 177 5.81 13.52 -14.98
C ILE A 177 6.80 12.63 -14.24
N PRO A 178 8.04 12.45 -14.73
CA PRO A 178 9.05 11.67 -14.02
C PRO A 178 9.32 12.26 -12.62
N PHE A 179 9.21 11.42 -11.59
CA PHE A 179 9.47 11.81 -10.21
C PHE A 179 10.95 11.73 -9.89
N VAL A 180 11.71 12.67 -10.45
CA VAL A 180 13.16 12.79 -10.30
C VAL A 180 13.53 14.25 -10.04
N SER A 181 14.65 14.47 -9.37
CA SER A 181 15.11 15.80 -8.92
C SER A 181 15.34 16.82 -10.05
N ILE A 182 15.46 16.38 -11.29
CA ILE A 182 15.59 17.29 -12.45
C ILE A 182 14.25 17.94 -12.82
N TYR A 183 13.11 17.28 -12.49
CA TYR A 183 11.78 17.78 -12.80
C TYR A 183 10.97 18.14 -11.55
N VAL A 184 11.30 17.60 -10.39
CA VAL A 184 10.60 17.87 -9.13
C VAL A 184 11.46 18.79 -8.28
N ASP A 185 11.02 20.02 -8.11
CA ASP A 185 11.72 21.04 -7.33
C ASP A 185 11.42 20.92 -5.83
N ALA A 186 10.16 20.70 -5.47
CA ALA A 186 9.74 20.61 -4.08
C ALA A 186 8.47 19.76 -3.92
N VAL A 187 8.39 19.06 -2.80
CA VAL A 187 7.20 18.33 -2.34
C VAL A 187 6.81 18.87 -0.96
N ASP A 188 5.67 19.54 -0.90
CA ASP A 188 5.08 20.03 0.35
C ASP A 188 3.87 19.17 0.70
N ILE A 189 4.10 18.13 1.52
CA ILE A 189 3.04 17.24 2.00
C ILE A 189 2.01 17.99 2.85
N ALA A 190 2.46 18.93 3.70
CA ALA A 190 1.60 19.70 4.59
C ALA A 190 0.72 20.68 3.81
N GLY A 191 1.31 21.38 2.82
CA GLY A 191 0.62 22.27 1.91
C GLY A 191 -0.12 21.55 0.78
N LYS A 192 -0.01 20.22 0.68
CA LYS A 192 -0.62 19.38 -0.36
C LYS A 192 -0.27 19.80 -1.78
N CYS A 193 1.00 20.12 -2.02
CA CYS A 193 1.47 20.65 -3.30
C CYS A 193 2.83 20.07 -3.71
N ILE A 194 2.98 19.78 -5.00
CA ILE A 194 4.25 19.42 -5.63
C ILE A 194 4.57 20.49 -6.65
N THR A 195 5.78 21.05 -6.59
CA THR A 195 6.28 22.02 -7.57
C THR A 195 7.21 21.32 -8.54
N VAL A 196 6.96 21.49 -9.84
CA VAL A 196 7.72 20.82 -10.91
C VAL A 196 8.22 21.79 -11.98
N ASP A 197 9.31 21.42 -12.64
CA ASP A 197 9.79 22.03 -13.88
C ASP A 197 9.15 21.31 -15.08
N TRP A 198 7.89 21.64 -15.35
CA TRP A 198 7.10 21.00 -16.41
C TRP A 198 6.14 22.00 -17.05
N GLN A 199 5.96 21.89 -18.37
CA GLN A 199 5.06 22.80 -19.08
C GLN A 199 3.71 22.10 -19.38
N PRO A 200 2.61 22.88 -19.43
CA PRO A 200 1.28 22.31 -19.69
C PRO A 200 1.11 21.62 -21.05
N ASP A 201 1.99 21.94 -22.00
CA ASP A 201 1.99 21.49 -23.39
C ASP A 201 2.96 20.32 -23.68
N TYR A 202 3.63 19.80 -22.65
CA TYR A 202 4.52 18.62 -22.76
C TYR A 202 3.75 17.31 -22.76
#